data_e3824864bd36c48bb803893f11a34a57
#
_entry.id   e3824864bd36c48bb803893f11a34a57
#
_cell.length_a   1.000
_cell.length_b   1.000
_cell.length_c   1.000
_cell.angle_alpha   90.00
_cell.angle_beta   90.00
_cell.angle_gamma   90.00
#
_symmetry.space_group_name_H-M   'P 1'
#
loop_
_entity.id
_entity.type
_entity.pdbx_description
1 polymer ?
#
loop_
_entity_poly.entity_id
_entity_poly.type
_entity_poly.pdbx_seq_one_letter_code
_entity_poly.pdbx_strand_id
1 'polypeptide(L)'
;MKKYASYACILAAAACCGCIGLFNRPLLNAGIAPENLVVIRNLGGLAVLAFFFLCTDRSVFKMKAKHLPIFIAPGIISVVLFTLCYFNAQKLCSLSVSAILLYTAPAMVVLMSALVFKEKITGKKLLALALALLGCALVTGVFTGGLSLTTKGMLFGLGAAFFYALYSIFAPFGLRHYSPLAVVFWTFVFAALGALFVADLGNLMTVLSVPQNALLAAGLVLLSTVAPYILYTKGLANVESGKASIMASIEPVVGPLVGTLVFGEPISAGVFLGLACILACVYILR
;
A
#
# COMPACT_ATOMS: atom_id res chain seq x y z
N MET A 1 8.74 -20.06 15.21
CA MET A 1 9.36 -18.73 15.28
C MET A 1 9.25 -17.94 13.95
N LYS A 2 9.63 -18.47 12.79
CA LYS A 2 9.57 -17.75 11.48
C LYS A 2 8.18 -17.19 11.13
N LYS A 3 7.10 -17.92 11.42
CA LYS A 3 5.72 -17.53 11.09
C LYS A 3 5.25 -16.28 11.87
N TYR A 4 5.53 -16.22 13.18
CA TYR A 4 5.17 -15.05 14.00
C TYR A 4 5.95 -13.80 13.60
N ALA A 5 7.24 -13.96 13.25
CA ALA A 5 8.03 -12.84 12.71
C ALA A 5 7.44 -12.31 11.40
N SER A 6 6.94 -13.19 10.52
CA SER A 6 6.29 -12.77 9.27
C SER A 6 4.96 -12.04 9.50
N TYR A 7 4.17 -12.44 10.51
CA TYR A 7 2.97 -11.69 10.91
C TYR A 7 3.32 -10.31 11.44
N ALA A 8 4.34 -10.21 12.31
CA ALA A 8 4.82 -8.93 12.81
C ALA A 8 5.29 -8.02 11.67
N CYS A 9 5.99 -8.57 10.67
CA CYS A 9 6.38 -7.82 9.48
C CYS A 9 5.17 -7.27 8.71
N ILE A 10 4.11 -8.06 8.50
CA ILE A 10 2.89 -7.61 7.79
C ILE A 10 2.20 -6.49 8.57
N LEU A 11 2.02 -6.67 9.89
CA LEU A 11 1.37 -5.65 10.74
C LEU A 11 2.20 -4.36 10.80
N ALA A 12 3.52 -4.46 10.92
CA ALA A 12 4.42 -3.31 10.90
C ALA A 12 4.40 -2.59 9.53
N ALA A 13 4.35 -3.35 8.43
CA ALA A 13 4.18 -2.79 7.09
C ALA A 13 2.92 -1.95 6.98
N ALA A 14 1.79 -2.50 7.43
CA ALA A 14 0.50 -1.83 7.40
C ALA A 14 0.47 -0.59 8.31
N ALA A 15 1.10 -0.65 9.50
CA ALA A 15 1.25 0.51 10.36
C ALA A 15 2.08 1.63 9.70
N CYS A 16 3.19 1.28 9.06
CA CYS A 16 4.01 2.24 8.29
C CYS A 16 3.23 2.85 7.11
N CYS A 17 2.40 2.06 6.40
CA CYS A 17 1.50 2.58 5.38
C CYS A 17 0.48 3.56 5.96
N GLY A 18 -0.14 3.24 7.10
CA GLY A 18 -1.10 4.11 7.78
C GLY A 18 -0.52 5.47 8.19
N CYS A 19 0.81 5.57 8.37
CA CYS A 19 1.49 6.84 8.62
C CYS A 19 1.66 7.73 7.38
N ILE A 20 1.21 7.32 6.19
CA ILE A 20 1.42 8.06 4.94
C ILE A 20 0.86 9.49 5.00
N GLY A 21 -0.26 9.69 5.69
CA GLY A 21 -0.90 11.00 5.87
C GLY A 21 -0.01 12.02 6.58
N LEU A 22 0.91 11.55 7.45
CA LEU A 22 1.86 12.40 8.15
C LEU A 22 2.75 13.21 7.19
N PHE A 23 3.08 12.62 6.06
CA PHE A 23 3.95 13.23 5.04
C PHE A 23 3.16 13.82 3.87
N ASN A 24 2.14 13.11 3.39
CA ASN A 24 1.38 13.54 2.22
C ASN A 24 0.63 14.84 2.46
N ARG A 25 -0.03 15.01 3.63
CA ARG A 25 -0.82 16.23 3.93
C ARG A 25 0.03 17.50 3.90
N PRO A 26 1.17 17.59 4.62
CA PRO A 26 2.02 18.78 4.56
C PRO A 26 2.57 19.03 3.15
N LEU A 27 2.96 18.00 2.39
CA LEU A 27 3.46 18.15 1.03
C LEU A 27 2.37 18.66 0.08
N LEU A 28 1.14 18.15 0.17
CA LEU A 28 -0.01 18.65 -0.61
C LEU A 28 -0.32 20.10 -0.25
N ASN A 29 -0.27 20.47 1.03
CA ASN A 29 -0.47 21.85 1.48
C ASN A 29 0.66 22.78 1.00
N ALA A 30 1.88 22.26 0.79
CA ALA A 30 2.99 23.00 0.20
C ALA A 30 2.89 23.13 -1.32
N GLY A 31 1.82 22.60 -1.96
CA GLY A 31 1.55 22.73 -3.38
C GLY A 31 2.15 21.64 -4.26
N ILE A 32 2.59 20.49 -3.69
CA ILE A 32 3.00 19.34 -4.51
C ILE A 32 1.77 18.79 -5.27
N ALA A 33 1.93 18.52 -6.55
CA ALA A 33 0.89 17.84 -7.31
C ALA A 33 0.72 16.39 -6.82
N PRO A 34 -0.52 15.86 -6.64
CA PRO A 34 -0.74 14.49 -6.16
C PRO A 34 0.01 13.43 -6.96
N GLU A 35 0.11 13.62 -8.28
CA GLU A 35 0.86 12.75 -9.19
C GLU A 35 2.36 12.71 -8.83
N ASN A 36 2.91 13.81 -8.36
CA ASN A 36 4.32 13.90 -7.94
C ASN A 36 4.60 13.15 -6.62
N LEU A 37 3.61 12.89 -5.77
CA LEU A 37 3.78 12.00 -4.63
C LEU A 37 4.13 10.57 -5.07
N VAL A 38 3.58 10.13 -6.23
CA VAL A 38 3.94 8.82 -6.82
C VAL A 38 5.39 8.82 -7.27
N VAL A 39 5.81 9.92 -7.92
CA VAL A 39 7.18 10.10 -8.41
C VAL A 39 8.16 10.08 -7.23
N ILE A 40 7.91 10.88 -6.17
CA ILE A 40 8.71 10.90 -4.94
C ILE A 40 8.85 9.49 -4.35
N ARG A 41 7.74 8.79 -4.20
CA ARG A 41 7.72 7.44 -3.61
C ARG A 41 8.54 6.44 -4.43
N ASN A 42 8.32 6.40 -5.74
CA ASN A 42 8.92 5.37 -6.59
C ASN A 42 10.38 5.68 -6.95
N LEU A 43 10.70 6.90 -7.38
CA LEU A 43 12.08 7.31 -7.67
C LEU A 43 12.91 7.40 -6.38
N GLY A 44 12.37 8.00 -5.32
CA GLY A 44 13.03 8.07 -4.02
C GLY A 44 13.26 6.67 -3.43
N GLY A 45 12.25 5.78 -3.53
CA GLY A 45 12.38 4.40 -3.09
C GLY A 45 13.46 3.64 -3.87
N LEU A 46 13.49 3.80 -5.19
CA LEU A 46 14.54 3.24 -6.04
C LEU A 46 15.93 3.78 -5.65
N ALA A 47 16.06 5.10 -5.46
CA ALA A 47 17.35 5.72 -5.10
C ALA A 47 17.88 5.20 -3.76
N VAL A 48 17.01 5.14 -2.74
CA VAL A 48 17.36 4.61 -1.41
C VAL A 48 17.80 3.14 -1.49
N LEU A 49 17.03 2.31 -2.17
CA LEU A 49 17.35 0.89 -2.32
C LEU A 49 18.61 0.67 -3.14
N ALA A 50 18.80 1.42 -4.24
CA ALA A 50 20.00 1.34 -5.07
C ALA A 50 21.24 1.72 -4.26
N PHE A 51 21.20 2.84 -3.52
CA PHE A 51 22.29 3.26 -2.66
C PHE A 51 22.60 2.20 -1.59
N PHE A 52 21.58 1.69 -0.90
CA PHE A 52 21.75 0.64 0.11
C PHE A 52 22.44 -0.60 -0.46
N PHE A 53 22.01 -1.10 -1.64
CA PHE A 53 22.58 -2.29 -2.24
C PHE A 53 23.94 -2.09 -2.88
N LEU A 54 24.25 -0.89 -3.35
CA LEU A 54 25.60 -0.55 -3.81
C LEU A 54 26.62 -0.66 -2.67
N CYS A 55 26.19 -0.33 -1.45
CA CYS A 55 27.04 -0.37 -0.25
C CYS A 55 27.04 -1.74 0.46
N THR A 56 26.02 -2.59 0.26
CA THR A 56 25.86 -3.84 1.04
C THR A 56 25.97 -5.10 0.21
N ASP A 57 25.08 -5.28 -0.76
CA ASP A 57 24.98 -6.52 -1.55
C ASP A 57 24.63 -6.23 -3.01
N ARG A 58 25.64 -6.18 -3.84
CA ARG A 58 25.49 -5.96 -5.29
C ARG A 58 24.88 -7.14 -6.04
N SER A 59 24.69 -8.29 -5.39
CA SER A 59 24.08 -9.46 -6.03
C SER A 59 22.62 -9.22 -6.40
N VAL A 60 21.95 -8.29 -5.70
CA VAL A 60 20.55 -7.89 -5.95
C VAL A 60 20.36 -7.31 -7.36
N PHE A 61 21.39 -6.70 -7.94
CA PHE A 61 21.34 -6.16 -9.32
C PHE A 61 21.33 -7.26 -10.39
N LYS A 62 21.69 -8.49 -10.03
CA LYS A 62 21.72 -9.62 -10.98
C LYS A 62 20.32 -10.19 -11.16
N MET A 63 19.70 -9.91 -12.30
CA MET A 63 18.42 -10.45 -12.71
C MET A 63 18.55 -11.21 -14.03
N LYS A 64 17.90 -12.36 -14.13
CA LYS A 64 17.82 -13.10 -15.39
C LYS A 64 16.77 -12.46 -16.30
N ALA A 65 17.11 -12.14 -17.54
CA ALA A 65 16.21 -11.47 -18.49
C ALA A 65 14.85 -12.17 -18.66
N LYS A 66 14.81 -13.51 -18.58
CA LYS A 66 13.58 -14.31 -18.63
C LYS A 66 12.60 -14.02 -17.48
N HIS A 67 13.06 -13.43 -16.37
CA HIS A 67 12.24 -13.08 -15.22
C HIS A 67 11.75 -11.62 -15.26
N LEU A 68 12.07 -10.87 -16.30
CA LEU A 68 11.66 -9.48 -16.49
C LEU A 68 10.15 -9.26 -16.31
N PRO A 69 9.24 -10.09 -16.90
CA PRO A 69 7.80 -9.91 -16.73
C PRO A 69 7.33 -10.01 -15.27
N ILE A 70 8.03 -10.80 -14.44
CA ILE A 70 7.71 -10.98 -13.01
C ILE A 70 7.86 -9.67 -12.23
N PHE A 71 8.64 -8.72 -12.71
CA PHE A 71 8.91 -7.44 -12.06
C PHE A 71 8.22 -6.26 -12.76
N ILE A 72 8.05 -6.33 -14.10
CA ILE A 72 7.26 -5.33 -14.84
C ILE A 72 5.81 -5.32 -14.35
N ALA A 73 5.21 -6.50 -14.17
CA ALA A 73 3.82 -6.62 -13.74
C ALA A 73 3.57 -5.96 -12.35
N PRO A 74 4.29 -6.28 -11.26
CA PRO A 74 4.08 -5.59 -9.99
C PRO A 74 4.47 -4.11 -10.04
N GLY A 75 5.50 -3.72 -10.78
CA GLY A 75 5.94 -2.32 -10.87
C GLY A 75 4.94 -1.45 -11.61
N ILE A 76 4.63 -1.79 -12.86
CA ILE A 76 3.75 -0.96 -13.71
C ILE A 76 2.29 -1.23 -13.42
N ILE A 77 1.85 -2.49 -13.50
CA ILE A 77 0.43 -2.82 -13.38
C ILE A 77 -0.05 -2.61 -11.95
N SER A 78 0.68 -3.14 -10.95
CA SER A 78 0.22 -3.04 -9.57
C SER A 78 0.47 -1.65 -8.97
N VAL A 79 1.65 -1.05 -9.14
CA VAL A 79 1.95 0.22 -8.46
C VAL A 79 1.44 1.42 -9.24
N VAL A 80 1.73 1.53 -10.55
CA VAL A 80 1.39 2.74 -11.32
C VAL A 80 -0.11 2.78 -11.62
N LEU A 81 -0.70 1.71 -12.17
CA LEU A 81 -2.13 1.71 -12.50
C LEU A 81 -3.01 1.81 -11.25
N PHE A 82 -2.62 1.17 -10.13
CA PHE A 82 -3.28 1.39 -8.85
C PHE A 82 -3.37 2.87 -8.51
N THR A 83 -2.24 3.57 -8.57
CA THR A 83 -2.18 4.97 -8.15
C THR A 83 -2.99 5.87 -9.07
N LEU A 84 -2.93 5.67 -10.38
CA LEU A 84 -3.73 6.42 -11.36
C LEU A 84 -5.23 6.20 -11.13
N CYS A 85 -5.65 4.95 -10.91
CA CYS A 85 -7.04 4.63 -10.60
C CYS A 85 -7.46 5.27 -9.27
N TYR A 86 -6.65 5.20 -8.24
CA TYR A 86 -6.97 5.74 -6.92
C TYR A 86 -7.15 7.26 -6.94
N PHE A 87 -6.25 8.00 -7.61
CA PHE A 87 -6.40 9.45 -7.76
C PHE A 87 -7.63 9.84 -8.58
N ASN A 88 -7.97 9.11 -9.65
CA ASN A 88 -9.20 9.35 -10.39
C ASN A 88 -10.45 9.04 -9.54
N ALA A 89 -10.42 8.00 -8.71
CA ALA A 89 -11.50 7.73 -7.76
C ALA A 89 -11.67 8.90 -6.77
N GLN A 90 -10.58 9.43 -6.21
CA GLN A 90 -10.61 10.57 -5.29
C GLN A 90 -11.10 11.88 -5.93
N LYS A 91 -10.89 12.07 -7.24
CA LYS A 91 -11.44 13.22 -7.99
C LYS A 91 -12.95 13.09 -8.23
N LEU A 92 -13.48 11.87 -8.29
CA LEU A 92 -14.86 11.56 -8.70
C LEU A 92 -15.78 11.14 -7.55
N CYS A 93 -15.22 10.83 -6.40
CA CYS A 93 -15.93 10.40 -5.19
C CYS A 93 -15.36 11.10 -3.95
N SER A 94 -16.07 11.02 -2.82
CA SER A 94 -15.51 11.46 -1.54
C SER A 94 -14.28 10.61 -1.15
N LEU A 95 -13.39 11.17 -0.34
CA LEU A 95 -12.19 10.46 0.14
C LEU A 95 -12.56 9.18 0.89
N SER A 96 -13.62 9.22 1.71
CA SER A 96 -14.12 8.05 2.45
C SER A 96 -14.61 6.94 1.50
N VAL A 97 -15.34 7.31 0.43
CA VAL A 97 -15.81 6.35 -0.58
C VAL A 97 -14.62 5.75 -1.35
N SER A 98 -13.68 6.58 -1.76
CA SER A 98 -12.48 6.09 -2.46
C SER A 98 -11.66 5.15 -1.59
N ALA A 99 -11.52 5.44 -0.29
CA ALA A 99 -10.82 4.58 0.66
C ALA A 99 -11.54 3.25 0.88
N ILE A 100 -12.87 3.25 1.10
CA ILE A 100 -13.60 1.98 1.32
C ILE A 100 -13.58 1.09 0.07
N LEU A 101 -13.64 1.68 -1.11
CA LEU A 101 -13.49 0.93 -2.36
C LEU A 101 -12.09 0.29 -2.45
N LEU A 102 -11.04 1.02 -2.11
CA LEU A 102 -9.68 0.47 -2.06
C LEU A 102 -9.57 -0.68 -1.04
N TYR A 103 -10.20 -0.54 0.13
CA TYR A 103 -10.16 -1.58 1.17
C TYR A 103 -10.99 -2.84 0.84
N THR A 104 -11.61 -2.93 -0.34
CA THR A 104 -12.09 -4.19 -0.89
C THR A 104 -10.96 -5.06 -1.45
N ALA A 105 -9.74 -4.54 -1.60
CA ALA A 105 -8.58 -5.26 -2.11
C ALA A 105 -8.30 -6.60 -1.38
N PRO A 106 -8.41 -6.73 -0.04
CA PRO A 106 -8.24 -8.03 0.62
C PRO A 106 -9.21 -9.11 0.13
N ALA A 107 -10.46 -8.75 -0.23
CA ALA A 107 -11.39 -9.70 -0.82
C ALA A 107 -10.90 -10.16 -2.20
N MET A 108 -10.39 -9.23 -3.02
CA MET A 108 -9.83 -9.55 -4.33
C MET A 108 -8.59 -10.42 -4.20
N VAL A 109 -7.69 -10.15 -3.22
CA VAL A 109 -6.53 -11.01 -2.97
C VAL A 109 -6.96 -12.42 -2.56
N VAL A 110 -7.94 -12.57 -1.66
CA VAL A 110 -8.45 -13.89 -1.25
C VAL A 110 -8.97 -14.68 -2.45
N LEU A 111 -9.75 -14.05 -3.31
CA LEU A 111 -10.28 -14.69 -4.53
C LEU A 111 -9.17 -15.05 -5.51
N MET A 112 -8.28 -14.10 -5.82
CA MET A 112 -7.18 -14.33 -6.77
C MET A 112 -6.17 -15.35 -6.23
N SER A 113 -5.85 -15.34 -4.95
CA SER A 113 -4.93 -16.32 -4.36
C SER A 113 -5.51 -17.73 -4.33
N ALA A 114 -6.84 -17.86 -4.15
CA ALA A 114 -7.51 -19.13 -4.29
C ALA A 114 -7.41 -19.68 -5.72
N LEU A 115 -7.57 -18.83 -6.74
CA LEU A 115 -7.48 -19.22 -8.15
C LEU A 115 -6.03 -19.51 -8.56
N VAL A 116 -5.09 -18.65 -8.22
CA VAL A 116 -3.69 -18.69 -8.71
C VAL A 116 -2.83 -19.69 -7.90
N PHE A 117 -2.95 -19.65 -6.58
CA PHE A 117 -2.13 -20.45 -5.66
C PHE A 117 -2.88 -21.65 -5.06
N LYS A 118 -4.18 -21.81 -5.40
CA LYS A 118 -5.07 -22.83 -4.82
C LYS A 118 -5.16 -22.74 -3.29
N GLU A 119 -5.05 -21.52 -2.76
CA GLU A 119 -5.22 -21.26 -1.32
C GLU A 119 -6.67 -21.60 -0.91
N LYS A 120 -6.85 -22.34 0.19
CA LYS A 120 -8.17 -22.69 0.69
C LYS A 120 -8.88 -21.45 1.26
N ILE A 121 -10.11 -21.22 0.81
CA ILE A 121 -11.03 -20.24 1.39
C ILE A 121 -11.72 -20.92 2.58
N THR A 122 -11.22 -20.66 3.80
CA THR A 122 -11.78 -21.24 5.02
C THR A 122 -12.82 -20.31 5.64
N GLY A 123 -13.75 -20.86 6.46
CA GLY A 123 -14.72 -20.04 7.21
C GLY A 123 -14.03 -18.99 8.09
N LYS A 124 -12.85 -19.30 8.65
CA LYS A 124 -12.04 -18.33 9.42
C LYS A 124 -11.56 -17.17 8.54
N LYS A 125 -11.09 -17.44 7.31
CA LYS A 125 -10.70 -16.40 6.35
C LYS A 125 -11.89 -15.51 5.96
N LEU A 126 -13.07 -16.10 5.73
CA LEU A 126 -14.30 -15.34 5.38
C LEU A 126 -14.77 -14.47 6.54
N LEU A 127 -14.80 -14.99 7.76
CA LEU A 127 -15.16 -14.21 8.95
C LEU A 127 -14.17 -13.06 9.18
N ALA A 128 -12.87 -13.34 9.08
CA ALA A 128 -11.83 -12.33 9.23
C ALA A 128 -11.95 -11.24 8.14
N LEU A 129 -12.24 -11.62 6.90
CA LEU A 129 -12.46 -10.69 5.81
C LEU A 129 -13.68 -9.81 6.04
N ALA A 130 -14.81 -10.39 6.50
CA ALA A 130 -16.00 -9.64 6.82
C ALA A 130 -15.76 -8.61 7.95
N LEU A 131 -15.05 -9.01 9.01
CA LEU A 131 -14.65 -8.11 10.09
C LEU A 131 -13.70 -7.02 9.62
N ALA A 132 -12.74 -7.32 8.73
CA ALA A 132 -11.83 -6.34 8.16
C ALA A 132 -12.61 -5.30 7.33
N LEU A 133 -13.50 -5.72 6.44
CA LEU A 133 -14.32 -4.83 5.62
C LEU A 133 -15.24 -3.96 6.47
N LEU A 134 -15.91 -4.55 7.48
CA LEU A 134 -16.73 -3.79 8.41
C LEU A 134 -15.89 -2.77 9.19
N GLY A 135 -14.74 -3.19 9.70
CA GLY A 135 -13.82 -2.31 10.42
C GLY A 135 -13.35 -1.13 9.56
N CYS A 136 -12.97 -1.38 8.31
CA CYS A 136 -12.61 -0.34 7.35
C CYS A 136 -13.78 0.63 7.08
N ALA A 137 -15.00 0.13 6.91
CA ALA A 137 -16.19 0.93 6.69
C ALA A 137 -16.50 1.84 7.90
N LEU A 138 -16.35 1.33 9.13
CA LEU A 138 -16.53 2.10 10.35
C LEU A 138 -15.47 3.19 10.51
N VAL A 139 -14.19 2.87 10.26
CA VAL A 139 -13.08 3.83 10.38
C VAL A 139 -13.18 4.95 9.34
N THR A 140 -13.55 4.63 8.11
CA THR A 140 -13.65 5.62 7.02
C THR A 140 -14.86 6.55 7.17
N GLY A 141 -15.78 6.27 8.11
CA GLY A 141 -16.97 7.08 8.34
C GLY A 141 -17.97 7.06 7.19
N VAL A 142 -17.98 6.00 6.38
CA VAL A 142 -18.88 5.89 5.23
C VAL A 142 -20.35 5.94 5.61
N PHE A 143 -20.68 5.55 6.85
CA PHE A 143 -22.06 5.58 7.38
C PHE A 143 -22.50 6.95 7.91
N THR A 144 -21.58 7.89 8.13
CA THR A 144 -21.85 9.19 8.78
C THR A 144 -21.68 10.39 7.85
N GLY A 145 -21.10 10.20 6.67
CA GLY A 145 -20.83 11.27 5.69
C GLY A 145 -21.78 11.25 4.51
N GLY A 146 -21.92 12.39 3.83
CA GLY A 146 -22.60 12.49 2.53
C GLY A 146 -21.83 11.65 1.51
N LEU A 147 -22.46 10.57 1.01
CA LEU A 147 -21.86 9.68 0.03
C LEU A 147 -21.93 10.33 -1.36
N SER A 148 -20.81 10.84 -1.84
CA SER A 148 -20.67 11.21 -3.24
C SER A 148 -20.04 10.02 -3.99
N LEU A 149 -20.87 9.29 -4.71
CA LEU A 149 -20.47 8.12 -5.50
C LEU A 149 -20.97 8.29 -6.94
N THR A 150 -20.04 8.38 -7.87
CA THR A 150 -20.35 8.33 -9.30
C THR A 150 -20.01 6.94 -9.86
N THR A 151 -20.70 6.49 -10.91
CA THR A 151 -20.40 5.21 -11.55
C THR A 151 -18.95 5.14 -12.03
N LYS A 152 -18.43 6.22 -12.62
CA LYS A 152 -17.02 6.31 -13.04
C LYS A 152 -16.08 6.22 -11.83
N GLY A 153 -16.38 6.93 -10.74
CA GLY A 153 -15.59 6.88 -9.51
C GLY A 153 -15.58 5.50 -8.87
N MET A 154 -16.71 4.78 -8.91
CA MET A 154 -16.79 3.39 -8.45
C MET A 154 -15.89 2.47 -9.28
N LEU A 155 -15.93 2.58 -10.61
CA LEU A 155 -15.07 1.78 -11.49
C LEU A 155 -13.58 2.05 -11.24
N PHE A 156 -13.19 3.32 -11.08
CA PHE A 156 -11.82 3.67 -10.73
C PHE A 156 -11.42 3.18 -9.33
N GLY A 157 -12.30 3.27 -8.33
CA GLY A 157 -12.04 2.81 -6.96
C GLY A 157 -11.87 1.28 -6.89
N LEU A 158 -12.73 0.52 -7.56
CA LEU A 158 -12.59 -0.94 -7.67
C LEU A 158 -11.37 -1.33 -8.52
N GLY A 159 -11.08 -0.58 -9.59
CA GLY A 159 -9.86 -0.73 -10.37
C GLY A 159 -8.60 -0.51 -9.51
N ALA A 160 -8.62 0.52 -8.66
CA ALA A 160 -7.55 0.75 -7.70
C ALA A 160 -7.36 -0.44 -6.75
N ALA A 161 -8.45 -0.96 -6.18
CA ALA A 161 -8.41 -2.14 -5.31
C ALA A 161 -7.84 -3.37 -6.03
N PHE A 162 -8.26 -3.60 -7.28
CA PHE A 162 -7.78 -4.70 -8.09
C PHE A 162 -6.28 -4.60 -8.37
N PHE A 163 -5.81 -3.47 -8.87
CA PHE A 163 -4.38 -3.26 -9.16
C PHE A 163 -3.52 -3.28 -7.88
N TYR A 164 -4.01 -2.73 -6.77
CA TYR A 164 -3.35 -2.84 -5.46
C TYR A 164 -3.22 -4.31 -5.02
N ALA A 165 -4.29 -5.09 -5.16
CA ALA A 165 -4.32 -6.51 -4.80
C ALA A 165 -3.33 -7.34 -5.62
N LEU A 166 -3.06 -6.97 -6.87
CA LEU A 166 -2.12 -7.68 -7.76
C LEU A 166 -0.69 -7.73 -7.22
N TYR A 167 -0.26 -6.78 -6.38
CA TYR A 167 1.05 -6.88 -5.74
C TYR A 167 1.18 -8.15 -4.89
N SER A 168 0.15 -8.46 -4.10
CA SER A 168 0.10 -9.66 -3.27
C SER A 168 0.06 -10.97 -4.08
N ILE A 169 -0.30 -10.89 -5.35
CA ILE A 169 -0.32 -12.03 -6.28
C ILE A 169 1.01 -12.13 -7.05
N PHE A 170 1.58 -11.02 -7.50
CA PHE A 170 2.81 -11.04 -8.29
C PHE A 170 4.07 -11.25 -7.46
N ALA A 171 4.17 -10.63 -6.27
CA ALA A 171 5.36 -10.71 -5.43
C ALA A 171 5.77 -12.16 -5.07
N PRO A 172 4.86 -13.10 -4.76
CA PRO A 172 5.20 -14.50 -4.53
C PRO A 172 5.90 -15.20 -5.70
N PHE A 173 5.62 -14.81 -6.96
CA PHE A 173 6.35 -15.38 -8.11
C PHE A 173 7.81 -14.93 -8.12
N GLY A 174 8.09 -13.67 -7.76
CA GLY A 174 9.45 -13.17 -7.58
C GLY A 174 10.17 -13.87 -6.42
N LEU A 175 9.46 -14.09 -5.30
CA LEU A 175 10.00 -14.73 -4.11
C LEU A 175 10.41 -16.20 -4.31
N ARG A 176 9.96 -16.86 -5.38
CA ARG A 176 10.42 -18.22 -5.75
C ARG A 176 11.86 -18.24 -6.26
N HIS A 177 12.37 -17.10 -6.73
CA HIS A 177 13.65 -17.01 -7.42
C HIS A 177 14.62 -15.99 -6.82
N TYR A 178 14.09 -15.04 -6.03
CA TYR A 178 14.83 -13.88 -5.54
C TYR A 178 14.52 -13.63 -4.06
N SER A 179 15.45 -12.98 -3.36
CA SER A 179 15.23 -12.52 -2.00
C SER A 179 14.12 -11.46 -1.94
N PRO A 180 13.43 -11.29 -0.79
CA PRO A 180 12.41 -10.24 -0.64
C PRO A 180 12.92 -8.84 -1.01
N LEU A 181 14.17 -8.55 -0.67
CA LEU A 181 14.79 -7.26 -0.98
C LEU A 181 15.01 -7.07 -2.48
N ALA A 182 15.43 -8.12 -3.20
CA ALA A 182 15.58 -8.08 -4.67
C ALA A 182 14.21 -7.90 -5.36
N VAL A 183 13.16 -8.57 -4.86
CA VAL A 183 11.81 -8.41 -5.39
C VAL A 183 11.36 -6.96 -5.26
N VAL A 184 11.53 -6.35 -4.09
CA VAL A 184 11.16 -4.95 -3.86
C VAL A 184 11.98 -4.02 -4.76
N PHE A 185 13.31 -4.19 -4.82
CA PHE A 185 14.18 -3.37 -5.65
C PHE A 185 13.74 -3.36 -7.12
N TRP A 186 13.58 -4.53 -7.73
CA TRP A 186 13.18 -4.63 -9.14
C TRP A 186 11.75 -4.15 -9.39
N THR A 187 10.85 -4.31 -8.42
CA THR A 187 9.51 -3.68 -8.48
C THR A 187 9.64 -2.15 -8.56
N PHE A 188 10.49 -1.55 -7.72
CA PHE A 188 10.70 -0.10 -7.74
C PHE A 188 11.41 0.40 -9.00
N VAL A 189 12.29 -0.39 -9.63
CA VAL A 189 12.87 -0.05 -10.93
C VAL A 189 11.76 0.19 -11.96
N PHE A 190 10.83 -0.75 -12.10
CA PHE A 190 9.75 -0.62 -13.09
C PHE A 190 8.67 0.37 -12.66
N ALA A 191 8.38 0.49 -11.37
CA ALA A 191 7.46 1.49 -10.86
C ALA A 191 7.99 2.92 -11.06
N ALA A 192 9.29 3.13 -10.86
CA ALA A 192 9.94 4.42 -11.12
C ALA A 192 9.90 4.78 -12.60
N LEU A 193 10.20 3.83 -13.49
CA LEU A 193 10.07 4.05 -14.94
C LEU A 193 8.64 4.42 -15.33
N GLY A 194 7.64 3.73 -14.78
CA GLY A 194 6.23 4.06 -15.02
C GLY A 194 5.80 5.40 -14.42
N ALA A 195 6.33 5.78 -13.26
CA ALA A 195 6.00 7.04 -12.60
C ALA A 195 6.51 8.27 -13.37
N LEU A 196 7.58 8.14 -14.17
CA LEU A 196 8.09 9.23 -14.99
C LEU A 196 7.09 9.72 -16.04
N PHE A 197 6.18 8.87 -16.49
CA PHE A 197 5.15 9.26 -17.47
C PHE A 197 4.07 10.18 -16.90
N VAL A 198 3.95 10.28 -15.57
CA VAL A 198 2.96 11.14 -14.88
C VAL A 198 3.63 12.30 -14.11
N ALA A 199 4.94 12.45 -14.24
CA ALA A 199 5.74 13.42 -13.51
C ALA A 199 5.53 14.84 -14.02
N ASP A 200 5.22 15.77 -13.10
CA ASP A 200 5.42 17.21 -13.31
C ASP A 200 6.72 17.64 -12.64
N LEU A 201 7.81 17.59 -13.41
CA LEU A 201 9.16 17.86 -12.90
C LEU A 201 9.33 19.31 -12.43
N GLY A 202 8.63 20.28 -13.06
CA GLY A 202 8.67 21.68 -12.67
C GLY A 202 8.11 21.89 -11.27
N ASN A 203 6.91 21.38 -11.01
CA ASN A 203 6.29 21.41 -9.69
C ASN A 203 7.14 20.66 -8.65
N LEU A 204 7.65 19.49 -9.00
CA LEU A 204 8.47 18.67 -8.12
C LEU A 204 9.72 19.42 -7.63
N MET A 205 10.49 20.01 -8.55
CA MET A 205 11.71 20.73 -8.22
C MET A 205 11.42 21.98 -7.38
N THR A 206 10.36 22.73 -7.72
CA THR A 206 9.96 23.93 -7.00
C THR A 206 9.61 23.62 -5.54
N VAL A 207 8.80 22.58 -5.29
CA VAL A 207 8.36 22.25 -3.92
C VAL A 207 9.49 21.62 -3.11
N LEU A 208 10.29 20.74 -3.71
CA LEU A 208 11.40 20.06 -3.00
C LEU A 208 12.63 20.96 -2.79
N SER A 209 12.72 22.14 -3.42
CA SER A 209 13.79 23.11 -3.12
C SER A 209 13.72 23.63 -1.68
N VAL A 210 12.55 23.55 -1.04
CA VAL A 210 12.37 23.89 0.38
C VAL A 210 12.86 22.73 1.26
N PRO A 211 13.87 22.92 2.14
CA PRO A 211 14.47 21.84 2.93
C PRO A 211 13.47 21.04 3.78
N GLN A 212 12.45 21.72 4.34
CA GLN A 212 11.41 21.06 5.12
C GLN A 212 10.59 20.07 4.27
N ASN A 213 10.26 20.45 3.04
CA ASN A 213 9.53 19.58 2.11
C ASN A 213 10.38 18.40 1.65
N ALA A 214 11.69 18.62 1.43
CA ALA A 214 12.61 17.55 1.11
C ALA A 214 12.73 16.53 2.28
N LEU A 215 12.74 17.00 3.53
CA LEU A 215 12.73 16.14 4.72
C LEU A 215 11.42 15.32 4.81
N LEU A 216 10.27 15.95 4.57
CA LEU A 216 8.98 15.27 4.53
C LEU A 216 8.93 14.21 3.41
N ALA A 217 9.46 14.54 2.24
CA ALA A 217 9.58 13.60 1.12
C ALA A 217 10.50 12.41 1.48
N ALA A 218 11.62 12.65 2.14
CA ALA A 218 12.49 11.60 2.65
C ALA A 218 11.77 10.69 3.66
N GLY A 219 11.01 11.27 4.60
CA GLY A 219 10.16 10.51 5.53
C GLY A 219 9.10 9.66 4.83
N LEU A 220 8.42 10.21 3.82
CA LEU A 220 7.47 9.51 2.97
C LEU A 220 8.12 8.31 2.28
N VAL A 221 9.31 8.51 1.71
CA VAL A 221 10.06 7.46 1.02
C VAL A 221 10.49 6.36 1.99
N LEU A 222 11.11 6.71 3.10
CA LEU A 222 11.68 5.73 4.02
C LEU A 222 10.61 5.00 4.81
N LEU A 223 9.72 5.75 5.52
CA LEU A 223 8.77 5.17 6.47
C LEU A 223 7.52 4.62 5.78
N SER A 224 6.96 5.35 4.83
CA SER A 224 5.67 4.98 4.23
C SER A 224 5.78 4.42 2.80
N THR A 225 7.00 4.12 2.34
CA THR A 225 7.22 3.48 1.04
C THR A 225 8.21 2.33 1.14
N VAL A 226 9.49 2.55 1.35
CA VAL A 226 10.51 1.49 1.35
C VAL A 226 10.29 0.49 2.47
N ALA A 227 10.12 0.96 3.70
CA ALA A 227 9.93 0.09 4.86
C ALA A 227 8.72 -0.85 4.71
N PRO A 228 7.50 -0.36 4.39
CA PRO A 228 6.34 -1.26 4.24
C PRO A 228 6.48 -2.26 3.10
N TYR A 229 7.03 -1.87 1.95
CA TYR A 229 7.24 -2.82 0.85
C TYR A 229 8.21 -3.94 1.24
N ILE A 230 9.32 -3.61 1.92
CA ILE A 230 10.28 -4.60 2.41
C ILE A 230 9.61 -5.52 3.44
N LEU A 231 8.93 -4.96 4.44
CA LEU A 231 8.30 -5.70 5.52
C LEU A 231 7.16 -6.59 4.99
N TYR A 232 6.29 -6.05 4.13
CA TYR A 232 5.19 -6.81 3.55
C TYR A 232 5.70 -7.97 2.68
N THR A 233 6.69 -7.71 1.82
CA THR A 233 7.28 -8.74 0.96
C THR A 233 8.01 -9.81 1.76
N LYS A 234 8.70 -9.45 2.86
CA LYS A 234 9.25 -10.42 3.82
C LYS A 234 8.15 -11.28 4.47
N GLY A 235 7.01 -10.66 4.79
CA GLY A 235 5.84 -11.37 5.30
C GLY A 235 5.28 -12.38 4.29
N LEU A 236 5.11 -11.96 3.04
CA LEU A 236 4.61 -12.79 1.94
C LEU A 236 5.50 -14.00 1.63
N ALA A 237 6.78 -13.97 2.02
CA ALA A 237 7.67 -15.12 1.84
C ALA A 237 7.25 -16.35 2.67
N ASN A 238 6.45 -16.20 3.74
CA ASN A 238 6.08 -17.29 4.65
C ASN A 238 4.57 -17.31 5.01
N VAL A 239 3.78 -16.37 4.50
CA VAL A 239 2.34 -16.21 4.78
C VAL A 239 1.57 -16.22 3.47
N GLU A 240 0.45 -16.94 3.45
CA GLU A 240 -0.46 -16.95 2.31
C GLU A 240 -0.93 -15.53 1.95
N SER A 241 -0.99 -15.23 0.65
CA SER A 241 -1.31 -13.88 0.15
C SER A 241 -2.67 -13.36 0.65
N GLY A 242 -3.70 -14.21 0.66
CA GLY A 242 -5.01 -13.85 1.17
C GLY A 242 -4.98 -13.51 2.66
N LYS A 243 -4.25 -14.28 3.46
CA LYS A 243 -4.10 -14.04 4.91
C LYS A 243 -3.29 -12.76 5.18
N ALA A 244 -2.19 -12.57 4.45
CA ALA A 244 -1.35 -11.37 4.58
C ALA A 244 -2.13 -10.09 4.27
N SER A 245 -2.93 -10.10 3.20
CA SER A 245 -3.74 -8.96 2.79
C SER A 245 -4.84 -8.60 3.81
N ILE A 246 -5.53 -9.60 4.37
CA ILE A 246 -6.52 -9.35 5.44
C ILE A 246 -5.84 -8.77 6.69
N MET A 247 -4.67 -9.29 7.09
CA MET A 247 -3.91 -8.76 8.24
C MET A 247 -3.44 -7.33 8.00
N ALA A 248 -3.13 -6.95 6.77
CA ALA A 248 -2.75 -5.58 6.42
C ALA A 248 -3.90 -4.57 6.55
N SER A 249 -5.15 -5.01 6.73
CA SER A 249 -6.30 -4.13 6.96
C SER A 249 -6.25 -3.36 8.29
N ILE A 250 -5.18 -3.45 9.06
CA ILE A 250 -4.91 -2.53 10.19
C ILE A 250 -4.50 -1.14 9.71
N GLU A 251 -4.04 -0.99 8.47
CA GLU A 251 -3.61 0.28 7.87
C GLU A 251 -4.63 1.43 8.08
N PRO A 252 -5.94 1.27 7.76
CA PRO A 252 -6.92 2.35 7.89
C PRO A 252 -7.17 2.80 9.33
N VAL A 253 -6.76 2.04 10.32
CA VAL A 253 -6.86 2.44 11.74
C VAL A 253 -5.72 3.36 12.13
N VAL A 254 -4.54 3.12 11.61
CA VAL A 254 -3.34 3.91 11.96
C VAL A 254 -3.46 5.35 11.46
N GLY A 255 -4.04 5.57 10.28
CA GLY A 255 -4.23 6.92 9.72
C GLY A 255 -4.98 7.88 10.66
N PRO A 256 -6.19 7.57 11.13
CA PRO A 256 -6.90 8.40 12.11
C PRO A 256 -6.16 8.56 13.45
N LEU A 257 -5.47 7.54 13.94
CA LEU A 257 -4.64 7.66 15.14
C LEU A 257 -3.50 8.69 14.94
N VAL A 258 -2.84 8.66 13.80
CA VAL A 258 -1.85 9.69 13.45
C VAL A 258 -2.51 11.05 13.29
N GLY A 259 -3.69 11.13 12.67
CA GLY A 259 -4.50 12.34 12.54
C GLY A 259 -4.76 13.00 13.89
N THR A 260 -5.18 12.21 14.86
CA THR A 260 -5.43 12.69 16.23
C THR A 260 -4.14 13.11 16.94
N LEU A 261 -3.12 12.26 16.94
CA LEU A 261 -1.90 12.50 17.74
C LEU A 261 -1.05 13.65 17.19
N VAL A 262 -1.05 13.85 15.88
CA VAL A 262 -0.18 14.84 15.23
C VAL A 262 -0.94 16.09 14.81
N PHE A 263 -2.17 15.94 14.32
CA PHE A 263 -2.97 17.06 13.78
C PHE A 263 -4.11 17.48 14.71
N GLY A 264 -4.29 16.83 15.88
CA GLY A 264 -5.33 17.19 16.85
C GLY A 264 -6.75 16.87 16.38
N GLU A 265 -6.91 15.96 15.41
CA GLU A 265 -8.23 15.59 14.89
C GLU A 265 -9.03 14.78 15.92
N PRO A 266 -10.36 15.01 16.07
CA PRO A 266 -11.17 14.24 17.00
C PRO A 266 -11.31 12.78 16.54
N ILE A 267 -11.16 11.83 17.47
CA ILE A 267 -11.40 10.41 17.18
C ILE A 267 -12.91 10.16 17.22
N SER A 268 -13.48 9.62 16.15
CA SER A 268 -14.88 9.20 16.13
C SER A 268 -15.08 7.83 16.81
N ALA A 269 -16.30 7.58 17.31
CA ALA A 269 -16.66 6.25 17.83
C ALA A 269 -16.46 5.13 16.78
N GLY A 270 -16.63 5.45 15.49
CA GLY A 270 -16.39 4.54 14.39
C GLY A 270 -14.94 4.04 14.33
N VAL A 271 -13.95 4.87 14.67
CA VAL A 271 -12.54 4.47 14.73
C VAL A 271 -12.32 3.43 15.84
N PHE A 272 -12.91 3.59 17.02
CA PHE A 272 -12.78 2.60 18.11
C PHE A 272 -13.44 1.27 17.75
N LEU A 273 -14.66 1.31 17.22
CA LEU A 273 -15.39 0.09 16.81
C LEU A 273 -14.66 -0.60 15.64
N GLY A 274 -14.18 0.16 14.68
CA GLY A 274 -13.42 -0.35 13.56
C GLY A 274 -12.10 -0.99 13.99
N LEU A 275 -11.39 -0.37 14.96
CA LEU A 275 -10.19 -0.96 15.56
C LEU A 275 -10.50 -2.30 16.21
N ALA A 276 -11.59 -2.41 16.99
CA ALA A 276 -11.98 -3.65 17.62
C ALA A 276 -12.26 -4.76 16.57
N CYS A 277 -12.98 -4.45 15.50
CA CYS A 277 -13.22 -5.39 14.39
C CYS A 277 -11.92 -5.86 13.73
N ILE A 278 -10.98 -4.95 13.46
CA ILE A 278 -9.72 -5.27 12.80
C ILE A 278 -8.79 -6.08 13.72
N LEU A 279 -8.74 -5.77 15.03
CA LEU A 279 -7.99 -6.57 15.99
C LEU A 279 -8.58 -7.98 16.13
N ALA A 280 -9.91 -8.12 16.16
CA ALA A 280 -10.59 -9.42 16.15
C ALA A 280 -10.25 -10.21 14.87
N CYS A 281 -10.24 -9.55 13.69
CA CYS A 281 -9.83 -10.15 12.43
C CYS A 281 -8.39 -10.70 12.49
N VAL A 282 -7.43 -9.92 12.98
CA VAL A 282 -6.03 -10.35 13.11
C VAL A 282 -5.91 -11.53 14.09
N TYR A 283 -6.66 -11.51 15.19
CA TYR A 283 -6.69 -12.60 16.18
C TYR A 283 -7.21 -13.90 15.58
N ILE A 284 -8.30 -13.86 14.80
CA ILE A 284 -8.89 -15.06 14.15
C ILE A 284 -7.90 -15.69 13.15
N LEU A 285 -7.07 -14.89 12.49
CA LEU A 285 -6.11 -15.35 11.49
C LEU A 285 -4.79 -15.85 12.09
N ARG A 286 -4.54 -15.60 13.34
CA ARG A 286 -3.34 -16.07 14.03
C ARG A 286 -3.34 -17.61 14.16
#